data_3f4a73a31703eec825089e09fa61c7f4
#
_entry.id   3f4a73a31703eec825089e09fa61c7f4
#
_cell.length_a   1.000
_cell.length_b   1.000
_cell.length_c   1.000
_cell.angle_alpha   90.00
_cell.angle_beta   90.00
_cell.angle_gamma   90.00
#
_symmetry.space_group_name_H-M   'P 1'
#
loop_
_entity.id
_entity.type
_entity.pdbx_description
1 polymer ?
#
loop_
_entity_poly.entity_id
_entity_poly.type
_entity_poly.pdbx_seq_one_letter_code
_entity_poly.pdbx_strand_id
1 'polypeptide(L)'
;MNEESIPSNCNKPEADTNSALVGRQTIYDINLEIFAYELLYRPAPGQNFAPSQFDGNKATSEVMLNAFLEIGLENIVSEKRAFINMTEQFIDGSIEIPLPKDAIVIEVLEDIKPTENVKNGLLELKNNGYVIALDDFVFDVELMPLVPFADIIKVDLMQISQSALRAHVNALKENSSVKLLAEKVETLQEFEFCKGLGFDYFQGYFLEKPVVIEGQKMPANKIAILQLINRLQDPKVEVDELQELIKTDVSLSYKVLRYINSPGFNLGTEVTSIKQALMLLGLNTLKHWMTLVVLSGLSDKSSDIIQKVLIRAKMCELISGVIKQKNQEDYFLVGMFSMLDTMMDQEMTVILESIPIRQELKDALLKHKGKEGKVLSLVVAYEHGDWEAMRAGTINPSSLQKAYLTAISWADQTMSGLAG
;
A
#
# COMPACT_ATOMS: atom_id res chain seq x y z
N MET A 1 25.94 49.81 -31.35
CA MET A 1 25.98 48.96 -30.18
C MET A 1 24.64 48.28 -30.16
N ASN A 2 24.60 47.05 -30.69
CA ASN A 2 23.38 46.26 -30.84
C ASN A 2 23.28 45.37 -29.60
N GLU A 3 22.21 45.51 -28.84
CA GLU A 3 21.81 44.54 -27.81
C GLU A 3 21.06 43.42 -28.48
N GLU A 4 21.68 42.25 -28.56
CA GLU A 4 21.02 41.01 -28.98
C GLU A 4 20.17 40.47 -27.82
N SER A 5 18.87 40.47 -28.01
CA SER A 5 17.90 39.85 -27.13
C SER A 5 17.95 38.34 -27.34
N ILE A 6 18.29 37.59 -26.27
CA ILE A 6 18.23 36.13 -26.19
C ILE A 6 16.75 35.71 -26.09
N PRO A 7 16.26 34.82 -26.96
CA PRO A 7 14.89 34.30 -26.82
C PRO A 7 14.83 33.29 -25.66
N SER A 8 14.07 33.62 -24.62
CA SER A 8 13.69 32.71 -23.56
C SER A 8 12.60 31.76 -24.04
N ASN A 9 13.00 30.67 -24.73
CA ASN A 9 12.12 29.56 -25.04
C ASN A 9 12.45 28.40 -24.07
N CYS A 10 11.97 28.52 -22.85
CA CYS A 10 11.91 27.40 -21.92
C CYS A 10 10.61 26.64 -22.22
N ASN A 11 10.69 25.68 -23.14
CA ASN A 11 9.61 24.71 -23.34
C ASN A 11 9.40 23.98 -22.00
N LYS A 12 8.33 24.34 -21.27
CA LYS A 12 7.76 23.47 -20.26
C LYS A 12 7.39 22.17 -20.96
N PRO A 13 7.79 20.99 -20.45
CA PRO A 13 7.29 19.75 -20.99
C PRO A 13 5.76 19.77 -20.92
N GLU A 14 5.10 19.59 -22.04
CA GLU A 14 3.66 19.35 -22.08
C GLU A 14 3.36 18.20 -21.12
N ALA A 15 2.48 18.45 -20.16
CA ALA A 15 1.99 17.44 -19.26
C ALA A 15 1.30 16.38 -20.14
N ASP A 16 1.77 15.15 -20.04
CA ASP A 16 1.15 13.99 -20.68
C ASP A 16 -0.25 13.84 -20.05
N THR A 17 -1.26 14.33 -20.76
CA THR A 17 -2.65 14.46 -20.25
C THR A 17 -3.36 13.11 -20.17
N ASN A 18 -2.67 12.01 -20.46
CA ASN A 18 -3.26 10.68 -20.63
C ASN A 18 -2.91 9.66 -19.53
N SER A 19 -2.23 10.06 -18.46
CA SER A 19 -1.94 9.12 -17.35
C SER A 19 -2.97 9.29 -16.24
N ALA A 20 -3.99 8.42 -16.21
CA ALA A 20 -4.85 8.30 -15.05
C ALA A 20 -4.12 7.53 -13.93
N LEU A 21 -4.15 8.08 -12.74
CA LEU A 21 -3.53 7.49 -11.56
C LEU A 21 -4.57 6.64 -10.82
N VAL A 22 -4.25 5.41 -10.49
CA VAL A 22 -5.06 4.55 -9.62
C VAL A 22 -4.39 4.50 -8.25
N GLY A 23 -5.09 4.99 -7.22
CA GLY A 23 -4.70 4.75 -5.83
C GLY A 23 -5.29 3.43 -5.35
N ARG A 24 -4.63 2.76 -4.40
CA ARG A 24 -5.23 1.63 -3.72
C ARG A 24 -5.14 1.82 -2.21
N GLN A 25 -6.20 1.41 -1.50
CA GLN A 25 -6.23 1.39 -0.05
C GLN A 25 -6.57 -0.02 0.45
N THR A 26 -5.87 -0.49 1.48
CA THR A 26 -6.01 -1.87 1.96
C THR A 26 -7.21 -2.01 2.88
N ILE A 27 -7.99 -3.08 2.69
CA ILE A 27 -9.07 -3.51 3.57
C ILE A 27 -8.62 -4.79 4.27
N TYR A 28 -8.67 -4.81 5.59
CA TYR A 28 -8.23 -5.90 6.45
C TYR A 28 -9.42 -6.65 7.05
N ASP A 29 -9.21 -7.93 7.36
CA ASP A 29 -10.14 -8.72 8.17
C ASP A 29 -9.88 -8.57 9.68
N ILE A 30 -10.61 -9.32 10.51
CA ILE A 30 -10.49 -9.31 11.98
C ILE A 30 -9.14 -9.82 12.51
N ASN A 31 -8.35 -10.49 11.68
CA ASN A 31 -7.01 -11.03 11.98
C ASN A 31 -5.91 -10.11 11.45
N LEU A 32 -6.30 -8.96 10.87
CA LEU A 32 -5.41 -8.03 10.20
C LEU A 32 -4.73 -8.64 8.95
N GLU A 33 -5.37 -9.62 8.32
CA GLU A 33 -4.98 -10.13 7.00
C GLU A 33 -5.67 -9.32 5.90
N ILE A 34 -4.98 -9.11 4.76
CA ILE A 34 -5.57 -8.38 3.64
C ILE A 34 -6.75 -9.16 3.08
N PHE A 35 -7.93 -8.59 3.17
CA PHE A 35 -9.14 -9.08 2.57
C PHE A 35 -9.26 -8.63 1.11
N ALA A 36 -9.11 -7.33 0.86
CA ALA A 36 -9.31 -6.69 -0.44
C ALA A 36 -8.55 -5.35 -0.53
N TYR A 37 -8.64 -4.71 -1.69
CA TYR A 37 -8.16 -3.34 -1.89
C TYR A 37 -9.29 -2.49 -2.47
N GLU A 38 -9.46 -1.29 -1.96
CA GLU A 38 -10.28 -0.26 -2.60
C GLU A 38 -9.44 0.47 -3.65
N LEU A 39 -9.98 0.63 -4.86
CA LEU A 39 -9.36 1.36 -5.95
C LEU A 39 -9.97 2.74 -6.07
N LEU A 40 -9.12 3.74 -5.92
CA LEU A 40 -9.52 5.14 -5.92
C LEU A 40 -9.09 5.82 -7.22
N TYR A 41 -10.06 6.45 -7.90
CA TYR A 41 -9.76 7.32 -9.03
C TYR A 41 -8.93 8.52 -8.60
N ARG A 42 -7.94 8.84 -9.44
CA ARG A 42 -7.11 10.02 -9.19
C ARG A 42 -6.91 10.77 -10.51
N PRO A 43 -7.41 12.00 -10.61
CA PRO A 43 -7.24 12.80 -11.82
C PRO A 43 -5.76 13.12 -12.06
N ALA A 44 -5.36 13.17 -13.32
CA ALA A 44 -4.02 13.58 -13.70
C ALA A 44 -3.69 14.99 -13.17
N PRO A 45 -2.45 15.27 -12.74
CA PRO A 45 -2.07 16.59 -12.25
C PRO A 45 -2.30 17.68 -13.30
N GLY A 46 -2.96 18.74 -12.88
CA GLY A 46 -3.35 19.85 -13.76
C GLY A 46 -4.81 19.86 -14.17
N GLN A 47 -5.54 18.79 -13.96
CA GLN A 47 -6.98 18.77 -14.08
C GLN A 47 -7.62 19.19 -12.75
N ASN A 48 -7.75 20.49 -12.54
CA ASN A 48 -8.59 21.02 -11.46
C ASN A 48 -10.03 20.97 -11.93
N PHE A 49 -10.75 19.92 -11.54
CA PHE A 49 -12.20 19.94 -11.68
C PHE A 49 -12.79 20.78 -10.54
N ALA A 50 -13.55 21.81 -10.89
CA ALA A 50 -14.50 22.37 -9.93
C ALA A 50 -15.47 21.24 -9.52
N PRO A 51 -15.95 21.18 -8.26
CA PRO A 51 -16.89 20.15 -7.81
C PRO A 51 -18.10 19.95 -8.74
N SER A 52 -18.52 21.00 -9.45
CA SER A 52 -19.60 20.98 -10.45
C SER A 52 -19.23 20.39 -11.82
N GLN A 53 -17.97 20.02 -12.05
CA GLN A 53 -17.46 19.46 -13.32
C GLN A 53 -16.94 18.01 -13.16
N PHE A 54 -17.07 17.43 -11.97
CA PHE A 54 -16.65 16.04 -11.74
C PHE A 54 -17.68 15.09 -12.36
N ASP A 55 -17.26 14.35 -13.39
CA ASP A 55 -18.06 13.32 -14.03
C ASP A 55 -17.70 11.95 -13.39
N GLY A 56 -18.57 11.49 -12.49
CA GLY A 56 -18.40 10.22 -11.79
C GLY A 56 -18.33 9.02 -12.74
N ASN A 57 -19.14 9.01 -13.82
CA ASN A 57 -19.11 7.92 -14.81
C ASN A 57 -17.77 7.85 -15.53
N LYS A 58 -17.21 9.01 -15.88
CA LYS A 58 -15.89 9.09 -16.48
C LYS A 58 -14.82 8.61 -15.51
N ALA A 59 -14.89 9.03 -14.24
CA ALA A 59 -13.95 8.61 -13.20
C ALA A 59 -13.98 7.09 -12.99
N THR A 60 -15.17 6.51 -12.83
CA THR A 60 -15.34 5.06 -12.69
C THR A 60 -14.85 4.30 -13.94
N SER A 61 -15.22 4.78 -15.13
CA SER A 61 -14.76 4.18 -16.39
C SER A 61 -13.25 4.26 -16.55
N GLU A 62 -12.62 5.37 -16.18
CA GLU A 62 -11.16 5.52 -16.22
C GLU A 62 -10.46 4.61 -15.22
N VAL A 63 -10.98 4.43 -14.00
CA VAL A 63 -10.45 3.45 -13.04
C VAL A 63 -10.51 2.04 -13.64
N MET A 64 -11.67 1.66 -14.20
CA MET A 64 -11.83 0.34 -14.81
C MET A 64 -10.88 0.13 -15.99
N LEU A 65 -10.84 1.09 -16.93
CA LEU A 65 -9.96 1.02 -18.10
C LEU A 65 -8.49 0.92 -17.71
N ASN A 66 -8.03 1.78 -16.80
CA ASN A 66 -6.65 1.82 -16.40
C ASN A 66 -6.24 0.60 -15.57
N ALA A 67 -7.10 0.19 -14.61
CA ALA A 67 -6.82 -0.97 -13.78
C ALA A 67 -6.83 -2.29 -14.57
N PHE A 68 -7.66 -2.41 -15.61
CA PHE A 68 -7.84 -3.68 -16.29
C PHE A 68 -7.15 -3.77 -17.66
N LEU A 69 -7.19 -2.71 -18.48
CA LEU A 69 -6.65 -2.76 -19.83
C LEU A 69 -5.18 -2.33 -19.91
N GLU A 70 -4.78 -1.32 -19.15
CA GLU A 70 -3.42 -0.79 -19.24
C GLU A 70 -2.47 -1.43 -18.21
N ILE A 71 -2.94 -1.76 -17.01
CA ILE A 71 -2.10 -2.22 -15.91
C ILE A 71 -2.28 -3.72 -15.66
N GLY A 72 -3.49 -4.24 -15.83
CA GLY A 72 -3.93 -5.56 -15.38
C GLY A 72 -4.30 -5.54 -13.87
N LEU A 73 -5.52 -5.92 -13.55
CA LEU A 73 -6.00 -5.90 -12.16
C LEU A 73 -5.12 -6.74 -11.23
N GLU A 74 -4.67 -7.91 -11.70
CA GLU A 74 -3.78 -8.81 -10.96
C GLU A 74 -2.48 -8.12 -10.51
N ASN A 75 -1.97 -7.16 -11.30
CA ASN A 75 -0.78 -6.38 -10.95
C ASN A 75 -1.05 -5.32 -9.87
N ILE A 76 -2.31 -4.98 -9.61
CA ILE A 76 -2.69 -3.96 -8.61
C ILE A 76 -3.11 -4.60 -7.29
N VAL A 77 -3.92 -5.67 -7.36
CA VAL A 77 -4.54 -6.28 -6.18
C VAL A 77 -4.11 -7.73 -5.96
N SER A 78 -3.15 -8.25 -6.76
CA SER A 78 -2.71 -9.65 -6.73
C SER A 78 -3.90 -10.61 -6.87
N GLU A 79 -4.04 -11.59 -6.00
CA GLU A 79 -5.18 -12.53 -5.99
C GLU A 79 -6.40 -12.03 -5.20
N LYS A 80 -6.38 -10.77 -4.73
CA LYS A 80 -7.45 -10.18 -3.91
C LYS A 80 -8.50 -9.49 -4.78
N ARG A 81 -9.64 -9.17 -4.19
CA ARG A 81 -10.69 -8.41 -4.86
C ARG A 81 -10.41 -6.91 -4.84
N ALA A 82 -10.90 -6.21 -5.86
CA ALA A 82 -10.91 -4.76 -5.93
C ALA A 82 -12.31 -4.21 -5.59
N PHE A 83 -12.40 -3.33 -4.62
CA PHE A 83 -13.60 -2.51 -4.42
C PHE A 83 -13.55 -1.34 -5.40
N ILE A 84 -14.63 -1.12 -6.12
CA ILE A 84 -14.72 -0.09 -7.16
C ILE A 84 -16.00 0.69 -7.01
N ASN A 85 -15.87 2.00 -6.85
CA ASN A 85 -16.96 2.94 -6.79
C ASN A 85 -17.76 2.96 -8.10
N MET A 86 -19.06 2.66 -8.02
CA MET A 86 -19.96 2.62 -9.16
C MET A 86 -21.00 3.74 -9.08
N THR A 87 -21.21 4.40 -10.20
CA THR A 87 -22.28 5.39 -10.33
C THR A 87 -23.62 4.73 -10.65
N GLU A 88 -24.72 5.49 -10.53
CA GLU A 88 -26.06 5.00 -10.79
C GLU A 88 -26.20 4.31 -12.16
N GLN A 89 -25.53 4.82 -13.21
CA GLN A 89 -25.63 4.27 -14.57
C GLN A 89 -25.00 2.89 -14.73
N PHE A 90 -23.99 2.55 -13.93
CA PHE A 90 -23.44 1.19 -13.88
C PHE A 90 -24.36 0.25 -13.09
N ILE A 91 -25.01 0.79 -12.04
CA ILE A 91 -25.87 0.01 -11.16
C ILE A 91 -27.19 -0.31 -11.84
N ASP A 92 -27.81 0.64 -12.54
CA ASP A 92 -29.11 0.45 -13.22
C ASP A 92 -28.99 -0.29 -14.57
N GLY A 93 -27.77 -0.69 -14.96
CA GLY A 93 -27.49 -1.42 -16.20
C GLY A 93 -27.45 -0.56 -17.46
N SER A 94 -27.52 0.79 -17.35
CA SER A 94 -27.37 1.70 -18.50
C SER A 94 -25.97 1.63 -19.10
N ILE A 95 -24.96 1.30 -18.27
CA ILE A 95 -23.58 1.02 -18.68
C ILE A 95 -23.21 -0.39 -18.22
N GLU A 96 -22.69 -1.22 -19.12
CA GLU A 96 -22.25 -2.59 -18.80
C GLU A 96 -20.96 -2.56 -17.97
N ILE A 97 -20.85 -3.46 -16.97
CA ILE A 97 -19.64 -3.66 -16.17
C ILE A 97 -18.80 -4.73 -16.86
N PRO A 98 -17.68 -4.38 -17.51
CA PRO A 98 -16.86 -5.33 -18.28
C PRO A 98 -15.89 -6.14 -17.41
N LEU A 99 -16.20 -6.35 -16.12
CA LEU A 99 -15.28 -6.91 -15.13
C LEU A 99 -15.80 -8.22 -14.55
N PRO A 100 -14.92 -9.20 -14.30
CA PRO A 100 -15.34 -10.47 -13.72
C PRO A 100 -15.79 -10.27 -12.26
N LYS A 101 -16.95 -10.83 -11.93
CA LYS A 101 -17.58 -10.76 -10.60
C LYS A 101 -16.69 -11.26 -9.46
N ASP A 102 -15.81 -12.21 -9.75
CA ASP A 102 -14.92 -12.79 -8.74
C ASP A 102 -13.74 -11.89 -8.41
N ALA A 103 -13.45 -10.92 -9.26
CA ALA A 103 -12.32 -10.00 -9.12
C ALA A 103 -12.69 -8.67 -8.46
N ILE A 104 -13.99 -8.31 -8.41
CA ILE A 104 -14.43 -7.02 -7.90
C ILE A 104 -15.51 -7.12 -6.82
N VAL A 105 -15.64 -6.04 -6.06
CA VAL A 105 -16.78 -5.68 -5.21
C VAL A 105 -17.34 -4.35 -5.73
N ILE A 106 -18.62 -4.29 -5.95
CA ILE A 106 -19.32 -3.08 -6.41
C ILE A 106 -19.60 -2.20 -5.21
N GLU A 107 -19.03 -0.99 -5.18
CA GLU A 107 -19.34 0.01 -4.16
C GLU A 107 -20.41 0.95 -4.67
N VAL A 108 -21.51 1.04 -3.93
CA VAL A 108 -22.64 1.95 -4.16
C VAL A 108 -22.39 3.20 -3.36
N LEU A 109 -22.17 4.32 -4.04
CA LEU A 109 -21.86 5.61 -3.41
C LEU A 109 -23.03 6.12 -2.57
N GLU A 110 -22.73 6.93 -1.56
CA GLU A 110 -23.69 7.48 -0.59
C GLU A 110 -24.76 8.41 -1.19
N ASP A 111 -24.50 9.00 -2.36
CA ASP A 111 -25.42 9.90 -3.05
C ASP A 111 -26.43 9.17 -3.95
N ILE A 112 -26.29 7.87 -4.12
CA ILE A 112 -27.18 7.06 -4.96
C ILE A 112 -28.49 6.78 -4.22
N LYS A 113 -29.60 7.24 -4.82
CA LYS A 113 -30.92 7.09 -4.22
C LYS A 113 -31.57 5.75 -4.57
N PRO A 114 -32.35 5.17 -3.65
CA PRO A 114 -33.01 3.87 -3.83
C PRO A 114 -34.22 3.93 -4.78
N THR A 115 -33.99 4.40 -6.00
CA THR A 115 -35.01 4.38 -7.06
C THR A 115 -35.35 2.95 -7.46
N GLU A 116 -36.50 2.72 -8.12
CA GLU A 116 -36.85 1.39 -8.61
C GLU A 116 -35.82 0.83 -9.60
N ASN A 117 -35.25 1.69 -10.45
CA ASN A 117 -34.21 1.31 -11.40
C ASN A 117 -32.95 0.83 -10.66
N VAL A 118 -32.47 1.57 -9.65
CA VAL A 118 -31.33 1.21 -8.83
C VAL A 118 -31.59 -0.13 -8.11
N LYS A 119 -32.76 -0.30 -7.49
CA LYS A 119 -33.09 -1.56 -6.78
C LYS A 119 -33.13 -2.76 -7.73
N ASN A 120 -33.71 -2.59 -8.91
CA ASN A 120 -33.74 -3.65 -9.92
C ASN A 120 -32.34 -3.98 -10.44
N GLY A 121 -31.51 -2.97 -10.69
CA GLY A 121 -30.12 -3.18 -11.11
C GLY A 121 -29.28 -3.88 -10.04
N LEU A 122 -29.39 -3.47 -8.77
CA LEU A 122 -28.71 -4.15 -7.66
C LEU A 122 -29.16 -5.61 -7.52
N LEU A 123 -30.45 -5.89 -7.72
CA LEU A 123 -30.97 -7.26 -7.71
C LEU A 123 -30.37 -8.08 -8.85
N GLU A 124 -30.28 -7.50 -10.05
CA GLU A 124 -29.69 -8.17 -11.22
C GLU A 124 -28.19 -8.45 -11.00
N LEU A 125 -27.42 -7.45 -10.51
CA LEU A 125 -26.00 -7.60 -10.18
C LEU A 125 -25.79 -8.72 -9.14
N LYS A 126 -26.62 -8.75 -8.09
CA LYS A 126 -26.57 -9.80 -7.07
C LYS A 126 -26.89 -11.18 -7.64
N ASN A 127 -27.90 -11.28 -8.50
CA ASN A 127 -28.26 -12.54 -9.18
C ASN A 127 -27.15 -13.02 -10.12
N ASN A 128 -26.39 -12.11 -10.72
CA ASN A 128 -25.21 -12.39 -11.53
C ASN A 128 -24.00 -12.80 -10.67
N GLY A 129 -24.08 -12.68 -9.34
CA GLY A 129 -23.08 -13.13 -8.39
C GLY A 129 -22.03 -12.07 -8.04
N TYR A 130 -22.29 -10.79 -8.30
CA TYR A 130 -21.45 -9.70 -7.78
C TYR A 130 -21.67 -9.52 -6.28
N VAL A 131 -20.62 -9.14 -5.59
CA VAL A 131 -20.65 -8.70 -4.18
C VAL A 131 -20.90 -7.20 -4.17
N ILE A 132 -21.85 -6.74 -3.34
CA ILE A 132 -22.28 -5.35 -3.27
C ILE A 132 -21.92 -4.78 -1.91
N ALA A 133 -21.23 -3.64 -1.89
CA ALA A 133 -20.91 -2.84 -0.71
C ALA A 133 -21.67 -1.50 -0.79
N LEU A 134 -22.26 -1.05 0.32
CA LEU A 134 -22.77 0.33 0.45
C LEU A 134 -21.70 1.19 1.08
N ASP A 135 -21.30 2.26 0.39
CA ASP A 135 -20.23 3.14 0.82
C ASP A 135 -20.76 4.26 1.73
N ASP A 136 -19.91 4.72 2.66
CA ASP A 136 -20.19 5.80 3.64
C ASP A 136 -21.62 5.76 4.19
N PHE A 137 -22.08 4.54 4.54
CA PHE A 137 -23.47 4.32 4.91
C PHE A 137 -23.83 5.06 6.19
N VAL A 138 -24.61 6.12 6.02
CA VAL A 138 -25.31 6.78 7.13
C VAL A 138 -26.65 6.07 7.34
N PHE A 139 -26.97 5.78 8.62
CA PHE A 139 -28.21 5.08 9.00
C PHE A 139 -29.44 5.98 8.78
N ASP A 140 -29.61 6.46 7.54
CA ASP A 140 -30.76 7.25 7.13
C ASP A 140 -31.88 6.34 6.66
N VAL A 141 -33.11 6.71 7.03
CA VAL A 141 -34.34 6.00 6.62
C VAL A 141 -34.46 5.94 5.09
N GLU A 142 -33.95 6.96 4.39
CA GLU A 142 -33.96 7.01 2.92
C GLU A 142 -33.07 5.93 2.28
N LEU A 143 -31.96 5.55 2.91
CA LEU A 143 -31.02 4.55 2.39
C LEU A 143 -31.31 3.11 2.85
N MET A 144 -32.13 2.95 3.88
CA MET A 144 -32.50 1.63 4.39
C MET A 144 -33.04 0.66 3.34
N PRO A 145 -33.78 1.10 2.30
CA PRO A 145 -34.23 0.22 1.22
C PRO A 145 -33.12 -0.44 0.39
N LEU A 146 -31.86 0.05 0.47
CA LEU A 146 -30.71 -0.56 -0.19
C LEU A 146 -30.08 -1.72 0.62
N VAL A 147 -30.26 -1.73 1.93
CA VAL A 147 -29.66 -2.76 2.84
C VAL A 147 -29.96 -4.21 2.42
N PRO A 148 -31.15 -4.59 1.94
CA PRO A 148 -31.41 -5.97 1.51
C PRO A 148 -30.57 -6.44 0.31
N PHE A 149 -30.01 -5.52 -0.46
CA PHE A 149 -29.16 -5.84 -1.60
C PHE A 149 -27.69 -5.92 -1.22
N ALA A 150 -27.28 -5.33 -0.09
CA ALA A 150 -25.90 -5.28 0.35
C ALA A 150 -25.39 -6.63 0.87
N ASP A 151 -24.14 -6.92 0.59
CA ASP A 151 -23.35 -7.98 1.21
C ASP A 151 -22.41 -7.39 2.26
N ILE A 152 -21.98 -6.13 2.04
CA ILE A 152 -21.09 -5.37 2.92
C ILE A 152 -21.68 -3.97 3.13
N ILE A 153 -21.58 -3.44 4.35
CA ILE A 153 -21.89 -2.04 4.67
C ILE A 153 -20.62 -1.41 5.26
N LYS A 154 -20.16 -0.32 4.61
CA LYS A 154 -19.03 0.49 5.06
C LYS A 154 -19.55 1.61 5.95
N VAL A 155 -18.94 1.82 7.09
CA VAL A 155 -19.33 2.81 8.08
C VAL A 155 -18.14 3.68 8.42
N ASP A 156 -18.22 4.98 8.09
CA ASP A 156 -17.23 5.98 8.49
C ASP A 156 -17.36 6.29 9.99
N LEU A 157 -16.32 5.93 10.75
CA LEU A 157 -16.29 6.15 12.20
C LEU A 157 -16.23 7.63 12.60
N MET A 158 -15.79 8.50 11.71
CA MET A 158 -15.73 9.94 11.99
C MET A 158 -17.11 10.62 11.91
N GLN A 159 -18.06 10.00 11.22
CA GLN A 159 -19.40 10.56 11.02
C GLN A 159 -20.42 10.13 12.06
N ILE A 160 -20.06 9.19 12.96
CA ILE A 160 -21.01 8.60 13.91
C ILE A 160 -20.45 8.53 15.34
N SER A 161 -21.25 8.85 16.35
CA SER A 161 -20.85 8.64 17.74
C SER A 161 -20.83 7.16 18.12
N GLN A 162 -19.96 6.75 19.04
CA GLN A 162 -19.86 5.35 19.50
C GLN A 162 -21.19 4.79 20.03
N SER A 163 -22.01 5.63 20.70
CA SER A 163 -23.33 5.21 21.22
C SER A 163 -24.33 4.95 20.11
N ALA A 164 -24.37 5.81 19.09
CA ALA A 164 -25.23 5.64 17.93
C ALA A 164 -24.76 4.44 17.08
N LEU A 165 -23.46 4.27 16.87
CA LEU A 165 -22.87 3.13 16.14
C LEU A 165 -23.31 1.80 16.76
N ARG A 166 -23.24 1.65 18.08
CA ARG A 166 -23.67 0.43 18.78
C ARG A 166 -25.15 0.11 18.53
N ALA A 167 -26.03 1.13 18.61
CA ALA A 167 -27.46 0.95 18.37
C ALA A 167 -27.74 0.50 16.93
N HIS A 168 -27.08 1.13 15.95
CA HIS A 168 -27.27 0.84 14.53
C HIS A 168 -26.72 -0.52 14.13
N VAL A 169 -25.52 -0.88 14.61
CA VAL A 169 -24.94 -2.20 14.35
C VAL A 169 -25.84 -3.31 14.89
N ASN A 170 -26.41 -3.17 16.08
CA ASN A 170 -27.35 -4.14 16.62
C ASN A 170 -28.59 -4.28 15.73
N ALA A 171 -29.17 -3.14 15.31
CA ALA A 171 -30.36 -3.16 14.45
C ALA A 171 -30.08 -3.82 13.08
N LEU A 172 -28.92 -3.60 12.48
CA LEU A 172 -28.51 -4.27 11.24
C LEU A 172 -28.35 -5.78 11.44
N LYS A 173 -27.67 -6.21 12.49
CA LYS A 173 -27.38 -7.62 12.76
C LYS A 173 -28.60 -8.42 13.14
N GLU A 174 -29.60 -7.80 13.77
CA GLU A 174 -30.88 -8.45 14.06
C GLU A 174 -31.69 -8.75 12.80
N ASN A 175 -31.51 -7.96 11.74
CA ASN A 175 -32.37 -8.00 10.55
C ASN A 175 -31.66 -8.45 9.27
N SER A 176 -30.36 -8.65 9.29
CA SER A 176 -29.58 -9.02 8.09
C SER A 176 -28.33 -9.81 8.43
N SER A 177 -27.81 -10.56 7.45
CA SER A 177 -26.51 -11.26 7.51
C SER A 177 -25.38 -10.43 6.87
N VAL A 178 -25.57 -9.14 6.73
CA VAL A 178 -24.61 -8.22 6.09
C VAL A 178 -23.31 -8.17 6.89
N LYS A 179 -22.18 -8.10 6.19
CA LYS A 179 -20.87 -7.87 6.75
C LYS A 179 -20.63 -6.39 6.98
N LEU A 180 -19.92 -6.02 8.02
CA LEU A 180 -19.65 -4.63 8.37
C LEU A 180 -18.17 -4.32 8.16
N LEU A 181 -17.88 -3.20 7.50
CA LEU A 181 -16.55 -2.65 7.31
C LEU A 181 -16.46 -1.30 8.04
N ALA A 182 -15.51 -1.19 8.97
CA ALA A 182 -15.23 0.06 9.66
C ALA A 182 -14.19 0.85 8.86
N GLU A 183 -14.54 2.07 8.48
CA GLU A 183 -13.65 2.99 7.76
C GLU A 183 -13.05 4.03 8.67
N LYS A 184 -11.91 4.58 8.25
CA LYS A 184 -11.17 5.62 8.96
C LYS A 184 -10.83 5.24 10.39
N VAL A 185 -10.48 3.97 10.59
CA VAL A 185 -9.97 3.48 11.88
C VAL A 185 -8.61 4.14 12.15
N GLU A 186 -8.53 5.03 13.12
CA GLU A 186 -7.32 5.80 13.43
C GLU A 186 -6.57 5.31 14.68
N THR A 187 -7.22 4.49 15.51
CA THR A 187 -6.66 4.02 16.79
C THR A 187 -6.94 2.53 17.06
N LEU A 188 -6.07 1.90 17.85
CA LEU A 188 -6.30 0.54 18.36
C LEU A 188 -7.62 0.44 19.13
N GLN A 189 -7.98 1.48 19.87
CA GLN A 189 -9.21 1.49 20.66
C GLN A 189 -10.44 1.43 19.75
N GLU A 190 -10.45 2.15 18.64
CA GLU A 190 -11.51 2.09 17.64
C GLU A 190 -11.57 0.72 16.96
N PHE A 191 -10.42 0.15 16.60
CA PHE A 191 -10.35 -1.22 16.06
C PHE A 191 -10.96 -2.23 17.01
N GLU A 192 -10.50 -2.29 18.26
CA GLU A 192 -11.01 -3.23 19.28
C GLU A 192 -12.49 -2.97 19.60
N PHE A 193 -12.91 -1.72 19.63
CA PHE A 193 -14.30 -1.36 19.81
C PHE A 193 -15.19 -1.89 18.68
N CYS A 194 -14.83 -1.63 17.44
CA CYS A 194 -15.57 -2.11 16.26
C CYS A 194 -15.53 -3.64 16.16
N LYS A 195 -14.37 -4.27 16.42
CA LYS A 195 -14.23 -5.72 16.51
C LYS A 195 -15.17 -6.30 17.57
N GLY A 196 -15.24 -5.67 18.74
CA GLY A 196 -16.17 -6.06 19.83
C GLY A 196 -17.65 -5.86 19.49
N LEU A 197 -17.98 -4.94 18.58
CA LEU A 197 -19.32 -4.77 18.00
C LEU A 197 -19.62 -5.80 16.93
N GLY A 198 -18.60 -6.50 16.44
CA GLY A 198 -18.68 -7.54 15.43
C GLY A 198 -18.55 -7.01 14.01
N PHE A 199 -17.78 -5.98 13.78
CA PHE A 199 -17.32 -5.64 12.43
C PHE A 199 -16.43 -6.77 11.89
N ASP A 200 -16.55 -7.03 10.59
CA ASP A 200 -15.85 -8.10 9.90
C ASP A 200 -14.58 -7.59 9.19
N TYR A 201 -14.61 -6.34 8.74
CA TYR A 201 -13.55 -5.72 7.95
C TYR A 201 -13.20 -4.34 8.48
N PHE A 202 -11.97 -3.89 8.18
CA PHE A 202 -11.41 -2.66 8.72
C PHE A 202 -10.54 -1.97 7.69
N GLN A 203 -10.66 -0.64 7.62
CA GLN A 203 -9.87 0.22 6.77
C GLN A 203 -9.53 1.51 7.51
N GLY A 204 -8.28 1.99 7.41
CA GLY A 204 -7.89 3.25 8.03
C GLY A 204 -6.42 3.32 8.38
N TYR A 205 -6.01 4.52 8.74
CA TYR A 205 -4.60 4.86 8.96
C TYR A 205 -3.96 4.13 10.13
N PHE A 206 -4.74 3.76 11.14
CA PHE A 206 -4.24 2.97 12.28
C PHE A 206 -3.69 1.61 11.85
N LEU A 207 -4.35 0.96 10.90
CA LEU A 207 -3.95 -0.35 10.38
C LEU A 207 -2.64 -0.29 9.59
N GLU A 208 -2.22 0.90 9.24
CA GLU A 208 -0.96 1.22 8.58
C GLU A 208 0.10 1.78 9.53
N LYS A 209 -0.28 2.16 10.78
CA LYS A 209 0.61 2.64 11.83
C LYS A 209 1.03 1.54 12.79
N PRO A 210 2.26 1.61 13.33
CA PRO A 210 2.67 0.75 14.43
C PRO A 210 1.88 1.09 15.70
N VAL A 211 1.36 0.06 16.35
CA VAL A 211 0.79 0.19 17.68
C VAL A 211 1.93 0.29 18.69
N VAL A 212 2.17 1.47 19.21
CA VAL A 212 3.07 1.63 20.35
C VAL A 212 2.34 1.17 21.62
N ILE A 213 2.63 -0.04 22.08
CA ILE A 213 2.20 -0.51 23.39
C ILE A 213 3.20 0.04 24.41
N GLU A 214 2.79 1.06 25.16
CA GLU A 214 3.62 1.60 26.24
C GLU A 214 4.02 0.50 27.23
N GLY A 215 5.32 0.32 27.41
CA GLY A 215 5.89 -0.42 28.53
C GLY A 215 6.28 -1.89 28.30
N GLN A 216 6.19 -2.46 27.13
CA GLN A 216 6.71 -3.80 26.88
C GLN A 216 8.23 -3.80 26.67
N LYS A 217 8.95 -4.57 27.51
CA LYS A 217 10.35 -4.90 27.21
C LYS A 217 10.42 -5.66 25.90
N MET A 218 11.32 -5.22 25.00
CA MET A 218 11.53 -5.87 23.71
C MET A 218 11.79 -7.38 23.91
N PRO A 219 11.04 -8.27 23.23
CA PRO A 219 11.29 -9.71 23.33
C PRO A 219 12.71 -10.10 22.92
N ALA A 220 13.28 -11.13 23.54
CA ALA A 220 14.67 -11.52 23.30
C ALA A 220 14.95 -11.86 21.82
N ASN A 221 13.98 -12.42 21.09
CA ASN A 221 14.08 -12.68 19.65
C ASN A 221 14.22 -11.37 18.85
N LYS A 222 13.46 -10.32 19.18
CA LYS A 222 13.58 -9.02 18.52
C LYS A 222 14.92 -8.34 18.80
N ILE A 223 15.47 -8.50 20.01
CA ILE A 223 16.82 -8.01 20.35
C ILE A 223 17.88 -8.73 19.50
N ALA A 224 17.78 -10.05 19.35
CA ALA A 224 18.72 -10.83 18.52
C ALA A 224 18.66 -10.37 17.05
N ILE A 225 17.47 -10.09 16.53
CA ILE A 225 17.27 -9.55 15.17
C ILE A 225 17.91 -8.17 15.01
N LEU A 226 17.73 -7.26 15.98
CA LEU A 226 18.40 -5.96 15.95
C LEU A 226 19.91 -6.08 15.99
N GLN A 227 20.45 -7.00 16.79
CA GLN A 227 21.89 -7.27 16.84
C GLN A 227 22.41 -7.77 15.48
N LEU A 228 21.65 -8.62 14.81
CA LEU A 228 22.00 -9.11 13.47
C LEU A 228 21.93 -8.00 12.42
N ILE A 229 20.87 -7.20 12.42
CA ILE A 229 20.76 -6.02 11.55
C ILE A 229 21.93 -5.05 11.80
N ASN A 230 22.23 -4.80 13.07
CA ASN A 230 23.35 -3.97 13.49
C ASN A 230 24.67 -4.47 12.87
N ARG A 231 24.93 -5.78 12.96
CA ARG A 231 26.13 -6.37 12.39
C ARG A 231 26.17 -6.29 10.86
N LEU A 232 25.05 -6.50 10.20
CA LEU A 232 24.93 -6.39 8.75
C LEU A 232 25.19 -4.96 8.24
N GLN A 233 24.79 -3.94 9.00
CA GLN A 233 24.96 -2.54 8.62
C GLN A 233 26.34 -1.97 9.02
N ASP A 234 27.15 -2.70 9.78
CA ASP A 234 28.51 -2.26 10.14
C ASP A 234 29.35 -2.06 8.86
N PRO A 235 29.89 -0.85 8.62
CA PRO A 235 30.75 -0.58 7.45
C PRO A 235 32.02 -1.40 7.42
N LYS A 236 32.46 -1.92 8.57
CA LYS A 236 33.70 -2.69 8.74
C LYS A 236 33.50 -4.20 8.64
N VAL A 237 32.25 -4.66 8.46
CA VAL A 237 32.00 -6.11 8.36
C VAL A 237 32.65 -6.65 7.09
N GLU A 238 33.45 -7.68 7.26
CA GLU A 238 34.12 -8.38 6.16
C GLU A 238 33.22 -9.49 5.58
N VAL A 239 33.49 -9.84 4.32
CA VAL A 239 32.74 -10.87 3.57
C VAL A 239 32.77 -12.23 4.29
N ASP A 240 33.91 -12.59 4.82
CA ASP A 240 34.08 -13.87 5.53
C ASP A 240 33.24 -13.91 6.81
N GLU A 241 33.11 -12.78 7.49
CA GLU A 241 32.27 -12.65 8.67
C GLU A 241 30.78 -12.77 8.32
N LEU A 242 30.33 -12.18 7.21
CA LEU A 242 28.96 -12.36 6.71
C LEU A 242 28.68 -13.83 6.36
N GLN A 243 29.64 -14.51 5.76
CA GLN A 243 29.50 -15.94 5.46
C GLN A 243 29.37 -16.78 6.74
N GLU A 244 30.14 -16.49 7.77
CA GLU A 244 30.03 -17.20 9.04
C GLU A 244 28.70 -16.90 9.76
N LEU A 245 28.26 -15.65 9.78
CA LEU A 245 26.94 -15.27 10.31
C LEU A 245 25.80 -16.03 9.63
N ILE A 246 25.86 -16.18 8.29
CA ILE A 246 24.84 -16.91 7.54
C ILE A 246 24.97 -18.43 7.78
N LYS A 247 26.16 -18.98 7.84
CA LYS A 247 26.38 -20.41 8.05
C LYS A 247 25.93 -20.90 9.43
N THR A 248 25.96 -20.03 10.44
CA THR A 248 25.50 -20.38 11.80
C THR A 248 24.01 -20.63 11.87
N ASP A 249 23.24 -20.07 10.93
CA ASP A 249 21.82 -20.31 10.80
C ASP A 249 21.47 -20.89 9.42
N VAL A 250 21.23 -22.21 9.40
CA VAL A 250 20.87 -22.95 8.17
C VAL A 250 19.59 -22.41 7.55
N SER A 251 18.63 -21.99 8.37
CA SER A 251 17.36 -21.39 7.91
C SER A 251 17.59 -20.06 7.21
N LEU A 252 18.46 -19.22 7.79
CA LEU A 252 18.85 -17.94 7.19
C LEU A 252 19.58 -18.14 5.86
N SER A 253 20.54 -19.08 5.81
CA SER A 253 21.25 -19.43 4.57
C SER A 253 20.30 -19.85 3.46
N TYR A 254 19.37 -20.75 3.77
CA TYR A 254 18.38 -21.24 2.81
C TYR A 254 17.48 -20.12 2.31
N LYS A 255 16.94 -19.32 3.22
CA LYS A 255 16.06 -18.20 2.88
C LYS A 255 16.76 -17.15 2.01
N VAL A 256 18.01 -16.78 2.34
CA VAL A 256 18.78 -15.80 1.55
C VAL A 256 19.02 -16.32 0.14
N LEU A 257 19.48 -17.56 -0.03
CA LEU A 257 19.72 -18.13 -1.35
C LEU A 257 18.44 -18.28 -2.17
N ARG A 258 17.38 -18.73 -1.54
CA ARG A 258 16.07 -18.84 -2.17
C ARG A 258 15.54 -17.49 -2.63
N TYR A 259 15.70 -16.46 -1.81
CA TYR A 259 15.31 -15.09 -2.11
C TYR A 259 16.07 -14.54 -3.31
N ILE A 260 17.39 -14.72 -3.33
CA ILE A 260 18.24 -14.27 -4.44
C ILE A 260 17.91 -15.01 -5.76
N ASN A 261 17.48 -16.25 -5.68
CA ASN A 261 17.04 -17.02 -6.84
C ASN A 261 15.57 -16.77 -7.25
N SER A 262 14.86 -15.87 -6.57
CA SER A 262 13.50 -15.50 -6.95
C SER A 262 13.46 -14.77 -8.32
N PRO A 263 12.34 -14.86 -9.06
CA PRO A 263 12.20 -14.21 -10.37
C PRO A 263 12.49 -12.70 -10.35
N GLY A 264 12.29 -12.04 -9.21
CA GLY A 264 12.55 -10.60 -9.02
C GLY A 264 14.00 -10.17 -9.27
N PHE A 265 14.97 -11.07 -9.15
CA PHE A 265 16.39 -10.77 -9.42
C PHE A 265 16.81 -10.97 -10.87
N ASN A 266 16.09 -11.78 -11.61
CA ASN A 266 16.37 -12.07 -13.03
C ASN A 266 17.86 -12.33 -13.35
N LEU A 267 18.54 -13.12 -12.51
CA LEU A 267 19.99 -13.31 -12.56
C LEU A 267 20.44 -14.23 -13.71
N GLY A 268 19.53 -14.89 -14.43
CA GLY A 268 19.84 -15.79 -15.55
C GLY A 268 20.62 -17.07 -15.17
N THR A 269 21.15 -17.17 -13.95
CA THR A 269 21.87 -18.32 -13.40
C THR A 269 21.47 -18.56 -11.95
N GLU A 270 21.35 -19.82 -11.55
CA GLU A 270 21.07 -20.19 -10.17
C GLU A 270 22.26 -19.88 -9.25
N VAL A 271 21.99 -19.21 -8.14
CA VAL A 271 22.97 -18.86 -7.11
C VAL A 271 22.95 -19.93 -6.04
N THR A 272 24.05 -20.67 -5.93
CA THR A 272 24.16 -21.83 -5.01
C THR A 272 24.97 -21.55 -3.74
N SER A 273 25.60 -20.36 -3.64
CA SER A 273 26.40 -19.98 -2.47
C SER A 273 26.34 -18.46 -2.22
N ILE A 274 26.54 -18.08 -0.95
CA ILE A 274 26.65 -16.67 -0.53
C ILE A 274 27.82 -15.97 -1.23
N LYS A 275 28.93 -16.69 -1.43
CA LYS A 275 30.08 -16.15 -2.18
C LYS A 275 29.71 -15.81 -3.63
N GLN A 276 28.93 -16.65 -4.28
CA GLN A 276 28.42 -16.38 -5.64
C GLN A 276 27.43 -15.22 -5.64
N ALA A 277 26.53 -15.14 -4.64
CA ALA A 277 25.63 -14.01 -4.45
C ALA A 277 26.39 -12.69 -4.33
N LEU A 278 27.46 -12.68 -3.54
CA LEU A 278 28.30 -11.51 -3.36
C LEU A 278 28.98 -11.06 -4.66
N MET A 279 29.48 -12.00 -5.45
CA MET A 279 30.13 -11.68 -6.74
C MET A 279 29.16 -11.12 -7.76
N LEU A 280 27.89 -11.55 -7.71
CA LEU A 280 26.86 -11.12 -8.67
C LEU A 280 26.15 -9.83 -8.25
N LEU A 281 25.85 -9.67 -6.97
CA LEU A 281 25.03 -8.59 -6.43
C LEU A 281 25.85 -7.47 -5.77
N GLY A 282 27.06 -7.77 -5.36
CA GLY A 282 27.87 -6.88 -4.53
C GLY A 282 27.49 -6.92 -3.04
N LEU A 283 28.39 -6.37 -2.21
CA LEU A 283 28.29 -6.46 -0.75
C LEU A 283 27.06 -5.71 -0.22
N ASN A 284 26.82 -4.49 -0.70
CA ASN A 284 25.73 -3.66 -0.17
C ASN A 284 24.37 -4.27 -0.50
N THR A 285 24.15 -4.68 -1.74
CA THR A 285 22.91 -5.34 -2.15
C THR A 285 22.68 -6.60 -1.31
N LEU A 286 23.71 -7.43 -1.10
CA LEU A 286 23.59 -8.62 -0.28
C LEU A 286 23.23 -8.29 1.17
N LYS A 287 23.86 -7.27 1.78
CA LYS A 287 23.52 -6.80 3.13
C LYS A 287 22.05 -6.37 3.25
N HIS A 288 21.55 -5.62 2.29
CA HIS A 288 20.15 -5.17 2.27
C HIS A 288 19.20 -6.37 2.21
N TRP A 289 19.49 -7.34 1.37
CA TRP A 289 18.69 -8.55 1.25
C TRP A 289 18.71 -9.42 2.48
N MET A 290 19.89 -9.59 3.08
CA MET A 290 20.00 -10.30 4.35
C MET A 290 19.19 -9.61 5.45
N THR A 291 19.27 -8.27 5.53
CA THR A 291 18.47 -7.50 6.48
C THR A 291 16.97 -7.75 6.27
N LEU A 292 16.52 -7.80 5.03
CA LEU A 292 15.12 -8.07 4.71
C LEU A 292 14.70 -9.50 5.11
N VAL A 293 15.54 -10.50 4.86
CA VAL A 293 15.28 -11.88 5.28
C VAL A 293 15.23 -12.00 6.81
N VAL A 294 16.10 -11.28 7.50
CA VAL A 294 16.10 -11.21 8.97
C VAL A 294 14.80 -10.55 9.47
N LEU A 295 14.40 -9.46 8.85
CA LEU A 295 13.13 -8.78 9.17
C LEU A 295 11.91 -9.67 8.87
N SER A 296 11.91 -10.42 7.77
CA SER A 296 10.83 -11.37 7.47
C SER A 296 10.71 -12.50 8.48
N GLY A 297 11.78 -12.79 9.22
CA GLY A 297 11.76 -13.75 10.32
C GLY A 297 11.08 -13.25 11.60
N LEU A 298 10.65 -11.98 11.64
CA LEU A 298 9.75 -11.43 12.67
C LEU A 298 8.32 -11.94 12.48
N SER A 299 8.15 -13.24 12.40
CA SER A 299 7.00 -13.98 11.88
C SER A 299 5.66 -13.77 12.59
N ASP A 300 5.57 -12.84 13.53
CA ASP A 300 4.30 -12.43 14.14
C ASP A 300 3.54 -11.40 13.29
N LYS A 301 4.14 -10.92 12.20
CA LYS A 301 3.55 -9.95 11.28
C LYS A 301 3.13 -10.62 9.97
N SER A 302 2.01 -10.16 9.41
CA SER A 302 1.49 -10.68 8.15
C SER A 302 2.47 -10.49 6.98
N SER A 303 2.42 -11.37 5.99
CA SER A 303 3.17 -11.27 4.73
C SER A 303 3.01 -9.90 4.04
N ASP A 304 1.90 -9.25 4.31
CA ASP A 304 1.48 -7.98 3.72
C ASP A 304 2.33 -6.81 4.17
N ILE A 305 2.80 -6.80 5.43
CA ILE A 305 3.72 -5.78 5.92
C ILE A 305 5.05 -5.90 5.17
N ILE A 306 5.52 -7.13 4.95
CA ILE A 306 6.75 -7.38 4.19
C ILE A 306 6.58 -6.92 2.74
N GLN A 307 5.44 -7.21 2.12
CA GLN A 307 5.15 -6.74 0.77
C GLN A 307 5.15 -5.20 0.68
N LYS A 308 4.51 -4.51 1.64
CA LYS A 308 4.54 -3.04 1.72
C LYS A 308 5.96 -2.49 1.88
N VAL A 309 6.77 -3.10 2.75
CA VAL A 309 8.19 -2.74 2.94
C VAL A 309 8.95 -2.85 1.61
N LEU A 310 8.76 -3.96 0.88
CA LEU A 310 9.40 -4.20 -0.41
C LEU A 310 8.98 -3.17 -1.46
N ILE A 311 7.69 -2.91 -1.58
CA ILE A 311 7.15 -1.92 -2.52
C ILE A 311 7.75 -0.55 -2.21
N ARG A 312 7.73 -0.10 -0.96
CA ARG A 312 8.26 1.19 -0.54
C ARG A 312 9.76 1.31 -0.79
N ALA A 313 10.53 0.29 -0.43
CA ALA A 313 11.97 0.24 -0.67
C ALA A 313 12.29 0.34 -2.17
N LYS A 314 11.63 -0.47 -2.99
CA LYS A 314 11.84 -0.48 -4.44
C LYS A 314 11.37 0.80 -5.11
N MET A 315 10.28 1.38 -4.67
CA MET A 315 9.79 2.65 -5.18
C MET A 315 10.77 3.80 -4.87
N CYS A 316 11.32 3.87 -3.65
CA CYS A 316 12.36 4.85 -3.29
C CYS A 316 13.60 4.69 -4.19
N GLU A 317 14.06 3.47 -4.43
CA GLU A 317 15.18 3.18 -5.33
C GLU A 317 14.89 3.66 -6.77
N LEU A 318 13.75 3.29 -7.34
CA LEU A 318 13.36 3.66 -8.70
C LEU A 318 13.24 5.17 -8.87
N ILE A 319 12.65 5.85 -7.91
CA ILE A 319 12.53 7.31 -7.91
C ILE A 319 13.89 7.97 -7.84
N SER A 320 14.81 7.44 -7.03
CA SER A 320 16.18 7.95 -6.96
C SER A 320 16.89 7.87 -8.33
N GLY A 321 16.62 6.81 -9.09
CA GLY A 321 17.08 6.66 -10.48
C GLY A 321 16.50 7.72 -11.41
N VAL A 322 15.19 8.02 -11.31
CA VAL A 322 14.53 9.06 -12.09
C VAL A 322 15.17 10.43 -11.85
N ILE A 323 15.51 10.76 -10.60
CA ILE A 323 16.19 12.00 -10.24
C ILE A 323 17.73 11.92 -10.33
N LYS A 324 18.24 10.87 -10.97
CA LYS A 324 19.67 10.64 -11.30
C LYS A 324 20.59 10.70 -10.07
N GLN A 325 20.16 10.14 -8.95
CA GLN A 325 21.05 10.00 -7.78
C GLN A 325 21.99 8.80 -7.97
N LYS A 326 23.21 8.92 -7.44
CA LYS A 326 24.25 7.89 -7.60
C LYS A 326 24.09 6.73 -6.61
N ASN A 327 23.62 7.00 -5.39
CA ASN A 327 23.54 6.02 -4.30
C ASN A 327 22.10 5.49 -4.18
N GLN A 328 21.60 4.80 -5.19
CA GLN A 328 20.21 4.27 -5.20
C GLN A 328 19.95 3.31 -4.03
N GLU A 329 21.01 2.62 -3.56
CA GLU A 329 20.98 1.69 -2.43
C GLU A 329 20.57 2.38 -1.12
N ASP A 330 20.99 3.62 -0.88
CA ASP A 330 20.58 4.38 0.31
C ASP A 330 19.08 4.67 0.32
N TYR A 331 18.50 4.92 -0.86
CA TYR A 331 17.06 5.16 -1.00
C TYR A 331 16.27 3.86 -0.77
N PHE A 332 16.76 2.73 -1.28
CA PHE A 332 16.18 1.42 -0.98
C PHE A 332 16.19 1.15 0.52
N LEU A 333 17.32 1.38 1.18
CA LEU A 333 17.48 1.16 2.61
C LEU A 333 16.55 2.06 3.43
N VAL A 334 16.43 3.34 3.08
CA VAL A 334 15.51 4.28 3.75
C VAL A 334 14.07 3.83 3.58
N GLY A 335 13.66 3.43 2.37
CA GLY A 335 12.33 2.87 2.13
C GLY A 335 12.06 1.63 2.97
N MET A 336 13.02 0.70 3.04
CA MET A 336 12.94 -0.53 3.83
C MET A 336 12.85 -0.25 5.33
N PHE A 337 13.69 0.64 5.85
CA PHE A 337 13.73 0.95 7.29
C PHE A 337 12.58 1.86 7.75
N SER A 338 11.88 2.50 6.84
CA SER A 338 10.77 3.39 7.18
C SER A 338 9.58 2.70 7.86
N MET A 339 9.55 1.38 7.89
CA MET A 339 8.52 0.56 8.54
C MET A 339 9.06 -0.33 9.67
N LEU A 340 10.29 -0.10 10.15
CA LEU A 340 10.87 -0.89 11.24
C LEU A 340 10.05 -0.78 12.53
N ASP A 341 9.52 0.38 12.83
CA ASP A 341 8.62 0.60 13.96
C ASP A 341 7.39 -0.31 13.91
N THR A 342 6.76 -0.40 12.74
CA THR A 342 5.63 -1.31 12.47
C THR A 342 6.02 -2.78 12.61
N MET A 343 7.20 -3.15 12.10
CA MET A 343 7.66 -4.54 12.14
C MET A 343 8.08 -4.98 13.54
N MET A 344 8.60 -4.05 14.34
CA MET A 344 9.18 -4.35 15.65
C MET A 344 8.28 -3.97 16.83
N ASP A 345 7.15 -3.32 16.60
CA ASP A 345 6.26 -2.76 17.64
C ASP A 345 7.04 -1.90 18.63
N GLN A 346 7.90 -1.02 18.11
CA GLN A 346 8.80 -0.20 18.91
C GLN A 346 8.95 1.18 18.26
N GLU A 347 9.15 2.23 19.06
CA GLU A 347 9.39 3.57 18.51
C GLU A 347 10.61 3.61 17.59
N MET A 348 10.47 4.26 16.43
CA MET A 348 11.54 4.41 15.44
C MET A 348 12.81 5.03 16.03
N THR A 349 12.69 5.97 16.97
CA THR A 349 13.81 6.61 17.66
C THR A 349 14.66 5.59 18.40
N VAL A 350 14.02 4.70 19.17
CA VAL A 350 14.69 3.65 19.95
C VAL A 350 15.38 2.64 19.03
N ILE A 351 14.72 2.24 17.95
CA ILE A 351 15.29 1.32 16.96
C ILE A 351 16.54 1.91 16.33
N LEU A 352 16.45 3.16 15.86
CA LEU A 352 17.54 3.81 15.13
C LEU A 352 18.74 4.18 16.03
N GLU A 353 18.56 4.30 17.33
CA GLU A 353 19.68 4.44 18.28
C GLU A 353 20.51 3.16 18.36
N SER A 354 19.88 2.00 18.19
CA SER A 354 20.55 0.68 18.26
C SER A 354 21.17 0.22 16.93
N ILE A 355 20.90 0.90 15.82
CA ILE A 355 21.42 0.53 14.49
C ILE A 355 22.51 1.50 14.05
N PRO A 356 23.70 1.02 13.60
CA PRO A 356 24.82 1.85 13.18
C PRO A 356 24.67 2.33 11.74
N ILE A 357 23.60 3.08 11.45
CA ILE A 357 23.41 3.73 10.16
C ILE A 357 23.87 5.19 10.22
N ARG A 358 24.21 5.74 9.06
CA ARG A 358 24.68 7.13 8.94
C ARG A 358 23.61 8.11 9.43
N GLN A 359 24.09 9.23 10.02
CA GLN A 359 23.19 10.22 10.60
C GLN A 359 22.22 10.82 9.56
N GLU A 360 22.67 10.95 8.31
CA GLU A 360 21.85 11.46 7.21
C GLU A 360 20.63 10.54 6.96
N LEU A 361 20.81 9.21 7.06
CA LEU A 361 19.72 8.24 6.90
C LEU A 361 18.80 8.25 8.13
N LYS A 362 19.34 8.42 9.35
CA LYS A 362 18.50 8.62 10.55
C LYS A 362 17.63 9.88 10.43
N ASP A 363 18.22 10.97 9.97
CA ASP A 363 17.47 12.22 9.75
C ASP A 363 16.45 12.10 8.61
N ALA A 364 16.74 11.30 7.58
CA ALA A 364 15.79 10.98 6.52
C ALA A 364 14.57 10.20 7.05
N LEU A 365 14.80 9.21 7.93
CA LEU A 365 13.74 8.38 8.51
C LEU A 365 12.91 9.13 9.56
N LEU A 366 13.57 9.88 10.47
CA LEU A 366 12.88 10.55 11.59
C LEU A 366 12.26 11.90 11.22
N LYS A 367 12.90 12.64 10.30
CA LYS A 367 12.59 14.06 10.05
C LYS A 367 12.32 14.33 8.56
N HIS A 368 12.34 13.30 7.74
CA HIS A 368 12.21 13.41 6.27
C HIS A 368 13.22 14.43 5.66
N LYS A 369 14.39 14.58 6.27
CA LYS A 369 15.44 15.49 5.80
C LYS A 369 16.31 14.85 4.73
N GLY A 370 17.04 15.70 4.00
CA GLY A 370 17.91 15.25 2.91
C GLY A 370 17.14 14.89 1.65
N LYS A 371 17.86 14.34 0.66
CA LYS A 371 17.26 13.91 -0.61
C LYS A 371 16.50 12.59 -0.40
N GLU A 372 17.06 11.69 0.39
CA GLU A 372 16.50 10.40 0.77
C GLU A 372 15.18 10.59 1.52
N GLY A 373 15.15 11.50 2.49
CA GLY A 373 13.95 11.82 3.26
C GLY A 373 12.84 12.45 2.42
N LYS A 374 13.20 13.31 1.46
CA LYS A 374 12.24 13.90 0.51
C LYS A 374 11.63 12.84 -0.42
N VAL A 375 12.43 11.90 -0.90
CA VAL A 375 11.94 10.79 -1.71
C VAL A 375 11.03 9.90 -0.87
N LEU A 376 11.42 9.57 0.37
CA LEU A 376 10.57 8.82 1.28
C LEU A 376 9.23 9.53 1.52
N SER A 377 9.23 10.84 1.82
CA SER A 377 7.99 11.61 1.98
C SER A 377 7.09 11.54 0.75
N LEU A 378 7.70 11.63 -0.45
CA LEU A 378 6.96 11.57 -1.70
C LEU A 378 6.34 10.19 -1.93
N VAL A 379 7.07 9.11 -1.62
CA VAL A 379 6.59 7.73 -1.72
C VAL A 379 5.44 7.50 -0.74
N VAL A 380 5.60 7.91 0.50
CA VAL A 380 4.55 7.80 1.53
C VAL A 380 3.31 8.61 1.15
N ALA A 381 3.49 9.84 0.66
CA ALA A 381 2.39 10.65 0.15
C ALA A 381 1.66 9.96 -1.02
N TYR A 382 2.40 9.31 -1.92
CA TYR A 382 1.82 8.54 -3.03
C TYR A 382 1.00 7.34 -2.50
N GLU A 383 1.53 6.57 -1.58
CA GLU A 383 0.85 5.42 -0.96
C GLU A 383 -0.47 5.81 -0.27
N HIS A 384 -0.49 6.98 0.38
CA HIS A 384 -1.68 7.51 1.07
C HIS A 384 -2.61 8.35 0.17
N GLY A 385 -2.25 8.56 -1.09
CA GLY A 385 -3.01 9.42 -2.00
C GLY A 385 -3.01 10.91 -1.61
N ASP A 386 -1.98 11.36 -0.88
CA ASP A 386 -1.81 12.79 -0.52
C ASP A 386 -1.25 13.58 -1.71
N TRP A 387 -2.16 14.05 -2.53
CA TRP A 387 -1.85 14.77 -3.77
C TRP A 387 -1.39 16.20 -3.54
N GLU A 388 -1.73 16.81 -2.41
CA GLU A 388 -1.22 18.13 -2.06
C GLU A 388 0.27 18.08 -1.76
N ALA A 389 0.70 17.12 -0.94
CA ALA A 389 2.11 16.89 -0.68
C ALA A 389 2.89 16.52 -1.96
N MET A 390 2.26 15.79 -2.89
CA MET A 390 2.89 15.42 -4.17
C MET A 390 3.04 16.59 -5.14
N ARG A 391 2.11 17.54 -5.15
CA ARG A 391 2.20 18.74 -6.02
C ARG A 391 3.41 19.63 -5.74
N ALA A 392 3.93 19.58 -4.53
CA ALA A 392 5.17 20.27 -4.15
C ALA A 392 6.43 19.60 -4.74
N GLY A 393 6.31 18.39 -5.29
CA GLY A 393 7.41 17.62 -5.87
C GLY A 393 7.72 18.01 -7.33
N THR A 394 8.98 17.81 -7.73
CA THR A 394 9.46 18.08 -9.09
C THR A 394 9.37 16.86 -10.02
N ILE A 395 8.79 15.73 -9.56
CA ILE A 395 8.75 14.47 -10.29
C ILE A 395 7.42 14.36 -11.04
N ASN A 396 7.50 13.97 -12.31
CA ASN A 396 6.32 13.77 -13.13
C ASN A 396 5.47 12.61 -12.56
N PRO A 397 4.15 12.80 -12.38
CA PRO A 397 3.24 11.78 -11.86
C PRO A 397 3.24 10.47 -12.63
N SER A 398 3.39 10.49 -13.95
CA SER A 398 3.52 9.26 -14.74
C SER A 398 4.77 8.46 -14.37
N SER A 399 5.85 9.13 -13.99
CA SER A 399 7.06 8.46 -13.48
C SER A 399 6.85 7.84 -12.10
N LEU A 400 6.06 8.49 -11.22
CA LEU A 400 5.70 7.95 -9.91
C LEU A 400 4.82 6.71 -10.06
N GLN A 401 3.81 6.78 -10.93
CA GLN A 401 2.94 5.64 -11.24
C GLN A 401 3.75 4.46 -11.78
N LYS A 402 4.61 4.71 -12.78
CA LYS A 402 5.47 3.66 -13.34
C LYS A 402 6.38 3.04 -12.28
N ALA A 403 6.97 3.86 -11.40
CA ALA A 403 7.80 3.38 -10.31
C ALA A 403 6.99 2.51 -9.34
N TYR A 404 5.77 2.93 -8.98
CA TYR A 404 4.89 2.19 -8.07
C TYR A 404 4.48 0.83 -8.65
N LEU A 405 4.01 0.79 -9.91
CA LEU A 405 3.62 -0.46 -10.57
C LEU A 405 4.80 -1.41 -10.75
N THR A 406 5.96 -0.87 -11.13
CA THR A 406 7.19 -1.67 -11.20
C THR A 406 7.57 -2.21 -9.82
N ALA A 407 7.40 -1.43 -8.75
CA ALA A 407 7.69 -1.85 -7.40
C ALA A 407 6.73 -2.95 -6.92
N ILE A 408 5.43 -2.86 -7.23
CA ILE A 408 4.44 -3.92 -6.92
C ILE A 408 4.84 -5.23 -7.61
N SER A 409 4.96 -5.20 -8.94
CA SER A 409 5.31 -6.41 -9.71
C SER A 409 6.62 -7.05 -9.23
N TRP A 410 7.61 -6.23 -8.90
CA TRP A 410 8.87 -6.70 -8.36
C TRP A 410 8.72 -7.29 -6.95
N ALA A 411 7.92 -6.67 -6.06
CA ALA A 411 7.66 -7.17 -4.72
C ALA A 411 6.95 -8.52 -4.76
N ASP A 412 5.93 -8.69 -5.63
CA ASP A 412 5.18 -9.95 -5.78
C ASP A 412 6.09 -11.09 -6.26
N GLN A 413 6.93 -10.83 -7.28
CA GLN A 413 7.93 -11.80 -7.74
C GLN A 413 8.92 -12.19 -6.64
N THR A 414 9.27 -11.21 -5.82
CA THR A 414 10.21 -11.39 -4.72
C THR A 414 9.58 -12.17 -3.56
N MET A 415 8.31 -11.89 -3.22
CA MET A 415 7.53 -12.60 -2.20
C MET A 415 7.30 -14.07 -2.57
N SER A 416 7.11 -14.41 -3.85
CA SER A 416 6.96 -15.79 -4.30
C SER A 416 8.19 -16.66 -3.93
N GLY A 417 9.36 -16.06 -3.80
CA GLY A 417 10.57 -16.71 -3.28
C GLY A 417 10.58 -16.96 -1.77
N LEU A 418 9.74 -16.25 -0.99
CA LEU A 418 9.67 -16.40 0.48
C LEU A 418 8.60 -17.41 0.92
N ALA A 419 7.51 -17.54 0.17
CA ALA A 419 6.28 -18.26 0.57
C ALA A 419 6.36 -19.78 0.47
N GLY A 420 7.48 -20.39 0.19
CA GLY A 420 7.68 -21.83 0.12
C GLY A 420 8.68 -22.32 1.18
#